data_e7ea29038024d9d007955d3911922a3f
#
_entry.id   e7ea29038024d9d007955d3911922a3f
#
_cell.length_a   1.000
_cell.length_b   1.000
_cell.length_c   1.000
_cell.angle_alpha   90.00
_cell.angle_beta   90.00
_cell.angle_gamma   90.00
#
_symmetry.space_group_name_H-M   'P 1'
#
loop_
_entity.id
_entity.type
_entity.pdbx_description
1 polymer ?
#
loop_
_entity_poly.entity_id
_entity_poly.type
_entity_poly.pdbx_seq_one_letter_code
_entity_poly.pdbx_strand_id
1 'polypeptide(L)'
;MKSILLSMLGALFLSVCTVAVAQKKTTLRKAFKKSFLIGAAINTRQMNGQDSLAKPLIANEFSSISPENDLKWAVIHPQPNEYKFETADKYVALGESNKQFVIGHTLVWHSQVPNWVFVDDSKALVTKEVLYQRMKEHIETVAGRYKGRIGGWDVVNEALNDDGTMRNSRYYQIAGDEFIVKAFEYAHAADPKAELYYNDYNMYMPEKVKGAVRIVNLLKEKGLRVDAIGMQGHWHLNRPSLEEIEKSILTISKAGVKVVITELDVSVLPNPQRNTSANITDVTQNSVEINPYTNGLPDSVQDALAKRYKAIFELFKKHKDKIGRVTFWGVQDGNSWKNNFPARGRTDYPLIFDRAYQPKKAYYAILETVK
;
A
#
# COMPACT_ATOMS: atom_id res chain seq x y z
N MET A 1 60.59 26.68 68.78
CA MET A 1 59.26 26.03 68.69
C MET A 1 58.64 26.45 67.35
N LYS A 2 58.60 25.51 66.35
CA LYS A 2 58.16 25.80 64.97
C LYS A 2 56.70 25.49 64.85
N SER A 3 55.88 26.47 64.46
CA SER A 3 54.44 26.27 64.10
C SER A 3 54.33 25.81 62.65
N ILE A 4 53.69 24.72 62.43
CA ILE A 4 53.37 24.17 61.09
C ILE A 4 51.95 24.62 60.73
N LEU A 5 51.81 25.46 59.68
CA LEU A 5 50.55 25.85 59.11
C LEU A 5 50.17 24.74 58.08
N LEU A 6 49.03 24.09 58.29
CA LEU A 6 48.44 23.14 57.37
C LEU A 6 47.41 23.87 56.48
N SER A 7 47.70 24.06 55.18
CA SER A 7 46.78 24.63 54.21
C SER A 7 45.94 23.46 53.59
N MET A 8 44.65 23.48 53.89
CA MET A 8 43.66 22.60 53.19
C MET A 8 43.27 23.25 51.87
N LEU A 9 43.66 22.61 50.75
CA LEU A 9 43.09 22.92 49.42
C LEU A 9 41.80 22.10 49.26
N GLY A 10 40.66 22.78 49.30
CA GLY A 10 39.36 22.19 48.97
C GLY A 10 39.18 22.17 47.47
N ALA A 11 39.21 20.99 46.82
CA ALA A 11 38.88 20.79 45.44
C ALA A 11 37.33 20.76 45.25
N LEU A 12 36.79 21.80 44.69
CA LEU A 12 35.36 21.90 44.33
C LEU A 12 35.14 21.11 43.05
N PHE A 13 34.59 19.91 43.13
CA PHE A 13 34.11 19.14 41.97
C PHE A 13 32.78 19.74 41.49
N LEU A 14 32.79 20.56 40.44
CA LEU A 14 31.59 20.90 39.68
C LEU A 14 31.12 19.69 38.86
N SER A 15 30.11 19.02 39.36
CA SER A 15 29.41 17.97 38.63
C SER A 15 28.54 18.64 37.56
N VAL A 16 29.00 18.69 36.30
CA VAL A 16 28.19 19.12 35.14
C VAL A 16 27.20 18.01 34.82
N CYS A 17 25.97 18.12 35.35
CA CYS A 17 24.86 17.29 34.90
C CYS A 17 24.50 17.72 33.48
N THR A 18 25.01 17.01 32.49
CA THR A 18 24.49 17.05 31.10
C THR A 18 23.09 16.45 31.08
N VAL A 19 22.07 17.31 31.11
CA VAL A 19 20.70 16.91 30.83
C VAL A 19 20.65 16.53 29.34
N ALA A 20 20.75 15.25 29.05
CA ALA A 20 20.47 14.73 27.72
C ALA A 20 18.98 15.01 27.44
N VAL A 21 18.70 16.09 26.72
CA VAL A 21 17.37 16.34 26.16
C VAL A 21 17.10 15.21 25.20
N ALA A 22 16.30 14.25 25.62
CA ALA A 22 15.83 13.19 24.75
C ALA A 22 15.10 13.84 23.58
N GLN A 23 15.77 13.93 22.46
CA GLN A 23 15.21 14.49 21.23
C GLN A 23 13.99 13.64 20.89
N LYS A 24 12.79 14.23 21.02
CA LYS A 24 11.51 13.56 20.81
C LYS A 24 11.54 12.96 19.40
N LYS A 25 11.72 11.63 19.30
CA LYS A 25 11.80 10.94 18.01
C LYS A 25 10.58 11.31 17.18
N THR A 26 10.79 11.96 16.04
CA THR A 26 9.69 12.26 15.12
C THR A 26 9.19 10.94 14.50
N THR A 27 7.89 10.85 14.21
CA THR A 27 7.27 9.71 13.53
C THR A 27 7.08 10.01 12.05
N LEU A 28 6.92 8.99 11.21
CA LEU A 28 6.65 9.17 9.77
C LEU A 28 5.42 10.05 9.54
N ARG A 29 4.32 9.79 10.27
CA ARG A 29 3.09 10.59 10.22
C ARG A 29 3.34 12.08 10.44
N LYS A 30 4.24 12.43 11.37
CA LYS A 30 4.57 13.84 11.67
C LYS A 30 5.55 14.41 10.66
N ALA A 31 6.56 13.63 10.28
CA ALA A 31 7.61 14.04 9.37
C ALA A 31 7.05 14.42 7.98
N PHE A 32 6.12 13.65 7.46
CA PHE A 32 5.56 13.85 6.13
C PHE A 32 4.24 14.63 6.10
N LYS A 33 3.75 15.15 7.24
CA LYS A 33 2.47 15.87 7.35
C LYS A 33 2.27 16.99 6.29
N LYS A 34 3.35 17.63 5.84
CA LYS A 34 3.33 18.74 4.86
C LYS A 34 3.63 18.28 3.43
N SER A 35 3.77 16.98 3.20
CA SER A 35 4.14 16.40 1.89
C SER A 35 3.01 15.54 1.33
N PHE A 36 2.77 14.40 1.94
CA PHE A 36 1.76 13.42 1.55
C PHE A 36 1.41 12.53 2.76
N LEU A 37 0.32 11.79 2.67
CA LEU A 37 -0.03 10.82 3.70
C LEU A 37 0.95 9.64 3.67
N ILE A 38 1.33 9.15 4.84
CA ILE A 38 2.06 7.89 4.99
C ILE A 38 1.11 6.84 5.54
N GLY A 39 1.00 5.70 4.86
CA GLY A 39 0.09 4.63 5.21
C GLY A 39 0.76 3.28 5.37
N ALA A 40 0.00 2.32 5.92
CA ALA A 40 0.34 0.91 5.91
C ALA A 40 -0.89 0.05 5.59
N ALA A 41 -0.69 -1.05 4.87
CA ALA A 41 -1.68 -2.11 4.80
C ALA A 41 -1.70 -2.86 6.13
N ILE A 42 -2.89 -3.19 6.60
CA ILE A 42 -3.11 -3.93 7.84
C ILE A 42 -3.92 -5.20 7.57
N ASN A 43 -3.57 -6.26 8.28
CA ASN A 43 -4.20 -7.56 8.11
C ASN A 43 -5.30 -7.82 9.17
N THR A 44 -6.07 -8.88 8.96
CA THR A 44 -7.18 -9.30 9.83
C THR A 44 -6.82 -9.39 11.31
N ARG A 45 -5.61 -9.91 11.65
CA ARG A 45 -5.16 -10.03 13.06
C ARG A 45 -4.98 -8.66 13.70
N GLN A 46 -4.43 -7.71 12.94
CA GLN A 46 -4.21 -6.33 13.39
C GLN A 46 -5.53 -5.59 13.56
N MET A 47 -6.48 -5.78 12.62
CA MET A 47 -7.83 -5.22 12.70
C MET A 47 -8.62 -5.74 13.91
N ASN A 48 -8.46 -7.02 14.22
CA ASN A 48 -9.11 -7.67 15.38
C ASN A 48 -8.38 -7.42 16.72
N GLY A 49 -7.30 -6.64 16.74
CA GLY A 49 -6.54 -6.34 17.95
C GLY A 49 -5.70 -7.50 18.50
N GLN A 50 -5.52 -8.57 17.71
CA GLN A 50 -4.75 -9.77 18.09
C GLN A 50 -3.23 -9.58 17.98
N ASP A 51 -2.80 -8.49 17.35
CA ASP A 51 -1.40 -8.10 17.18
C ASP A 51 -1.12 -6.84 18.01
N SER A 52 -0.86 -7.05 19.30
CA SER A 52 -0.66 -5.95 20.26
C SER A 52 0.58 -5.11 19.97
N LEU A 53 1.62 -5.67 19.33
CA LEU A 53 2.85 -4.96 18.98
C LEU A 53 2.67 -4.04 17.76
N ALA A 54 1.81 -4.42 16.82
CA ALA A 54 1.49 -3.56 15.66
C ALA A 54 0.67 -2.33 16.06
N LYS A 55 -0.20 -2.45 17.07
CA LYS A 55 -1.15 -1.40 17.45
C LYS A 55 -0.51 -0.02 17.66
N PRO A 56 0.55 0.15 18.47
CA PRO A 56 1.19 1.46 18.65
C PRO A 56 1.88 1.96 17.39
N LEU A 57 2.44 1.08 16.53
CA LEU A 57 3.02 1.48 15.25
C LEU A 57 1.94 2.01 14.31
N ILE A 58 0.84 1.27 14.16
CA ILE A 58 -0.29 1.69 13.31
C ILE A 58 -0.81 3.06 13.72
N ALA A 59 -1.00 3.30 15.02
CA ALA A 59 -1.53 4.55 15.53
C ALA A 59 -0.57 5.74 15.38
N ASN A 60 0.73 5.53 15.61
CA ASN A 60 1.70 6.62 15.74
C ASN A 60 2.46 6.94 14.46
N GLU A 61 2.76 5.92 13.64
CA GLU A 61 3.62 6.07 12.47
C GLU A 61 2.84 6.41 11.20
N PHE A 62 1.57 5.98 11.10
CA PHE A 62 0.82 6.10 9.86
C PHE A 62 -0.35 7.08 9.97
N SER A 63 -0.53 7.90 8.94
CA SER A 63 -1.65 8.83 8.77
C SER A 63 -2.77 8.27 7.90
N SER A 64 -2.57 7.11 7.27
CA SER A 64 -3.59 6.35 6.56
C SER A 64 -3.41 4.86 6.76
N ILE A 65 -4.49 4.10 6.53
CA ILE A 65 -4.48 2.64 6.54
C ILE A 65 -5.21 2.08 5.32
N SER A 66 -4.77 0.92 4.82
CA SER A 66 -5.43 0.13 3.78
C SER A 66 -5.71 -1.27 4.29
N PRO A 67 -6.82 -1.93 3.93
CA PRO A 67 -7.07 -3.31 4.33
C PRO A 67 -6.30 -4.24 3.38
N GLU A 68 -5.56 -5.21 3.91
CA GLU A 68 -4.82 -6.14 3.06
C GLU A 68 -5.76 -7.06 2.26
N ASN A 69 -6.82 -7.60 2.90
CA ASN A 69 -7.73 -8.57 2.28
C ASN A 69 -9.21 -8.36 2.59
N ASP A 70 -9.56 -7.78 3.73
CA ASP A 70 -10.88 -7.90 4.35
C ASP A 70 -12.01 -7.11 3.64
N LEU A 71 -11.68 -6.23 2.68
CA LEU A 71 -12.64 -5.55 1.81
C LEU A 71 -12.64 -6.10 0.36
N LYS A 72 -11.86 -7.15 0.06
CA LYS A 72 -11.91 -7.81 -1.24
C LYS A 72 -13.20 -8.59 -1.40
N TRP A 73 -13.75 -8.62 -2.61
CA TRP A 73 -15.09 -9.17 -2.88
C TRP A 73 -15.31 -10.57 -2.30
N ALA A 74 -14.36 -11.50 -2.53
CA ALA A 74 -14.47 -12.87 -2.05
C ALA A 74 -14.53 -12.99 -0.51
N VAL A 75 -14.05 -11.98 0.22
CA VAL A 75 -14.08 -11.97 1.69
C VAL A 75 -15.35 -11.30 2.21
N ILE A 76 -15.66 -10.10 1.70
CA ILE A 76 -16.75 -9.29 2.23
C ILE A 76 -18.13 -9.69 1.67
N HIS A 77 -18.19 -10.26 0.45
CA HIS A 77 -19.42 -10.67 -0.24
C HIS A 77 -19.24 -12.04 -0.95
N PRO A 78 -19.04 -13.13 -0.17
CA PRO A 78 -18.65 -14.44 -0.70
C PRO A 78 -19.76 -15.15 -1.47
N GLN A 79 -21.03 -14.91 -1.13
CA GLN A 79 -22.19 -15.52 -1.77
C GLN A 79 -23.25 -14.45 -2.09
N PRO A 80 -24.16 -14.69 -3.05
CA PRO A 80 -25.28 -13.78 -3.28
C PRO A 80 -26.03 -13.52 -1.95
N ASN A 81 -26.33 -12.25 -1.64
CA ASN A 81 -27.01 -11.81 -0.43
C ASN A 81 -26.29 -12.10 0.91
N GLU A 82 -25.02 -12.53 0.89
CA GLU A 82 -24.22 -12.75 2.11
C GLU A 82 -23.08 -11.72 2.20
N TYR A 83 -23.13 -10.86 3.21
CA TYR A 83 -22.10 -9.86 3.50
C TYR A 83 -21.46 -10.09 4.88
N LYS A 84 -20.12 -10.04 4.94
CA LYS A 84 -19.31 -10.25 6.15
C LYS A 84 -18.61 -8.96 6.56
N PHE A 85 -19.34 -8.07 7.23
CA PHE A 85 -18.84 -6.75 7.58
C PHE A 85 -18.06 -6.68 8.91
N GLU A 86 -18.06 -7.73 9.74
CA GLU A 86 -17.53 -7.65 11.11
C GLU A 86 -16.08 -7.15 11.16
N THR A 87 -15.18 -7.72 10.38
CA THR A 87 -13.77 -7.29 10.35
C THR A 87 -13.62 -5.93 9.68
N ALA A 88 -14.37 -5.68 8.62
CA ALA A 88 -14.35 -4.40 7.91
C ALA A 88 -14.86 -3.25 8.81
N ASP A 89 -15.88 -3.50 9.64
CA ASP A 89 -16.36 -2.51 10.63
C ASP A 89 -15.28 -2.18 11.67
N LYS A 90 -14.55 -3.20 12.16
CA LYS A 90 -13.42 -3.01 13.10
C LYS A 90 -12.26 -2.23 12.42
N TYR A 91 -11.98 -2.53 11.16
CA TYR A 91 -10.99 -1.82 10.38
C TYR A 91 -11.30 -0.33 10.27
N VAL A 92 -12.53 0.02 9.86
CA VAL A 92 -12.95 1.41 9.72
C VAL A 92 -12.93 2.12 11.07
N ALA A 93 -13.47 1.49 12.13
CA ALA A 93 -13.43 2.03 13.48
C ALA A 93 -12.01 2.26 14.02
N LEU A 94 -11.05 1.38 13.69
CA LEU A 94 -9.63 1.55 14.04
C LEU A 94 -9.05 2.81 13.38
N GLY A 95 -9.32 3.01 12.09
CA GLY A 95 -8.87 4.19 11.37
C GLY A 95 -9.44 5.49 11.94
N GLU A 96 -10.74 5.50 12.24
CA GLU A 96 -11.43 6.63 12.86
C GLU A 96 -10.85 6.96 14.24
N SER A 97 -10.67 5.95 15.10
CA SER A 97 -10.11 6.14 16.45
C SER A 97 -8.71 6.73 16.44
N ASN A 98 -7.91 6.41 15.43
CA ASN A 98 -6.55 6.91 15.23
C ASN A 98 -6.50 8.20 14.39
N LYS A 99 -7.66 8.71 13.93
CA LYS A 99 -7.75 9.88 13.02
C LYS A 99 -6.90 9.67 11.76
N GLN A 100 -7.04 8.52 11.13
CA GLN A 100 -6.35 8.12 9.92
C GLN A 100 -7.26 8.23 8.71
N PHE A 101 -6.68 8.50 7.55
CA PHE A 101 -7.39 8.42 6.27
C PHE A 101 -7.56 6.94 5.92
N VAL A 102 -8.80 6.49 5.86
CA VAL A 102 -9.15 5.08 5.67
C VAL A 102 -9.34 4.81 4.18
N ILE A 103 -8.69 3.77 3.67
CA ILE A 103 -8.79 3.32 2.27
C ILE A 103 -9.68 2.10 2.16
N GLY A 104 -10.51 2.06 1.13
CA GLY A 104 -11.22 0.86 0.70
C GLY A 104 -10.47 0.17 -0.44
N HIS A 105 -10.04 -1.06 -0.23
CA HIS A 105 -9.34 -1.87 -1.23
C HIS A 105 -9.97 -3.26 -1.27
N THR A 106 -10.58 -3.65 -2.33
CA THR A 106 -10.89 -2.99 -3.59
C THR A 106 -12.31 -3.39 -4.07
N LEU A 107 -13.01 -2.49 -4.79
CA LEU A 107 -14.39 -2.78 -5.20
C LEU A 107 -14.46 -3.77 -6.37
N VAL A 108 -13.62 -3.59 -7.39
CA VAL A 108 -13.61 -4.44 -8.60
C VAL A 108 -12.19 -4.90 -8.89
N TRP A 109 -11.96 -6.21 -8.85
CA TRP A 109 -10.69 -6.84 -9.18
C TRP A 109 -10.92 -8.22 -9.80
N HIS A 110 -10.13 -8.60 -10.80
CA HIS A 110 -10.24 -9.88 -11.50
C HIS A 110 -9.84 -11.08 -10.64
N SER A 111 -9.10 -10.86 -9.56
CA SER A 111 -8.68 -11.87 -8.58
C SER A 111 -9.50 -11.74 -7.29
N GLN A 112 -9.54 -12.78 -6.47
CA GLN A 112 -10.27 -12.82 -5.19
C GLN A 112 -11.72 -12.30 -5.28
N VAL A 113 -12.39 -12.66 -6.38
CA VAL A 113 -13.82 -12.41 -6.63
C VAL A 113 -14.53 -13.76 -6.79
N PRO A 114 -15.72 -13.95 -6.19
CA PRO A 114 -16.43 -15.22 -6.28
C PRO A 114 -16.89 -15.52 -7.70
N ASN A 115 -16.92 -16.81 -8.05
CA ASN A 115 -17.30 -17.25 -9.38
C ASN A 115 -18.74 -16.87 -9.77
N TRP A 116 -19.66 -16.87 -8.79
CA TRP A 116 -21.07 -16.51 -9.00
C TRP A 116 -21.28 -15.12 -9.59
N VAL A 117 -20.29 -14.22 -9.45
CA VAL A 117 -20.37 -12.87 -10.04
C VAL A 117 -20.44 -12.93 -11.59
N PHE A 118 -19.85 -13.95 -12.18
CA PHE A 118 -19.66 -14.06 -13.63
C PHE A 118 -20.48 -15.14 -14.32
N VAL A 119 -21.06 -16.08 -13.57
CA VAL A 119 -21.75 -17.22 -14.16
C VAL A 119 -23.18 -17.33 -13.65
N ASP A 120 -24.04 -17.93 -14.45
CA ASP A 120 -25.38 -18.36 -14.08
C ASP A 120 -25.39 -19.80 -13.52
N ASP A 121 -26.57 -20.32 -13.24
CA ASP A 121 -26.75 -21.68 -12.71
C ASP A 121 -26.26 -22.79 -13.67
N SER A 122 -26.23 -22.49 -14.98
CA SER A 122 -25.71 -23.40 -16.01
C SER A 122 -24.17 -23.33 -16.14
N LYS A 123 -23.51 -22.46 -15.36
CA LYS A 123 -22.07 -22.12 -15.41
C LYS A 123 -21.65 -21.39 -16.69
N ALA A 124 -22.58 -20.88 -17.47
CA ALA A 124 -22.32 -19.99 -18.59
C ALA A 124 -22.04 -18.56 -18.08
N LEU A 125 -21.29 -17.77 -18.86
CA LEU A 125 -21.08 -16.36 -18.53
C LEU A 125 -22.42 -15.63 -18.57
N VAL A 126 -22.65 -14.80 -17.55
CA VAL A 126 -23.85 -13.95 -17.47
C VAL A 126 -23.85 -12.87 -18.55
N THR A 127 -25.03 -12.29 -18.80
CA THR A 127 -25.12 -11.12 -19.68
C THR A 127 -24.51 -9.89 -19.02
N LYS A 128 -24.21 -8.89 -19.84
CA LYS A 128 -23.66 -7.60 -19.41
C LYS A 128 -24.55 -6.90 -18.37
N GLU A 129 -25.87 -6.97 -18.57
CA GLU A 129 -26.87 -6.37 -17.65
C GLU A 129 -26.84 -7.03 -16.27
N VAL A 130 -26.75 -8.37 -16.23
CA VAL A 130 -26.63 -9.13 -14.98
C VAL A 130 -25.33 -8.83 -14.26
N LEU A 131 -24.20 -8.72 -14.99
CA LEU A 131 -22.93 -8.31 -14.41
C LEU A 131 -23.03 -6.92 -13.78
N TYR A 132 -23.61 -5.96 -14.48
CA TYR A 132 -23.78 -4.59 -13.98
C TYR A 132 -24.68 -4.51 -12.77
N GLN A 133 -25.77 -5.28 -12.74
CA GLN A 133 -26.63 -5.37 -11.56
C GLN A 133 -25.84 -5.89 -10.35
N ARG A 134 -25.07 -6.99 -10.49
CA ARG A 134 -24.25 -7.57 -9.42
C ARG A 134 -23.14 -6.62 -8.95
N MET A 135 -22.49 -5.93 -9.88
CA MET A 135 -21.49 -4.90 -9.56
C MET A 135 -22.11 -3.72 -8.81
N LYS A 136 -23.26 -3.23 -9.26
CA LYS A 136 -23.98 -2.12 -8.65
C LYS A 136 -24.37 -2.46 -7.21
N GLU A 137 -25.02 -3.60 -7.02
CA GLU A 137 -25.44 -4.07 -5.70
C GLU A 137 -24.24 -4.19 -4.74
N HIS A 138 -23.15 -4.82 -5.18
CA HIS A 138 -21.94 -4.95 -4.38
C HIS A 138 -21.36 -3.58 -3.98
N ILE A 139 -21.15 -2.71 -4.97
CA ILE A 139 -20.51 -1.41 -4.76
C ILE A 139 -21.39 -0.51 -3.87
N GLU A 140 -22.70 -0.42 -4.16
CA GLU A 140 -23.62 0.39 -3.36
C GLU A 140 -23.75 -0.12 -1.93
N THR A 141 -23.75 -1.44 -1.72
CA THR A 141 -23.82 -2.02 -0.38
C THR A 141 -22.51 -1.80 0.38
N VAL A 142 -21.35 -2.09 -0.22
CA VAL A 142 -20.06 -2.04 0.48
C VAL A 142 -19.60 -0.59 0.64
N ALA A 143 -19.53 0.20 -0.43
CA ALA A 143 -19.11 1.59 -0.32
C ALA A 143 -20.14 2.45 0.41
N GLY A 144 -21.44 2.21 0.18
CA GLY A 144 -22.53 2.91 0.85
C GLY A 144 -22.55 2.70 2.36
N ARG A 145 -22.22 1.49 2.87
CA ARG A 145 -22.08 1.22 4.31
C ARG A 145 -21.07 2.15 4.98
N TYR A 146 -19.99 2.48 4.29
CA TYR A 146 -18.89 3.29 4.84
C TYR A 146 -18.87 4.72 4.28
N LYS A 147 -19.98 5.18 3.73
CA LYS A 147 -20.13 6.54 3.20
C LYS A 147 -19.67 7.60 4.19
N GLY A 148 -18.72 8.43 3.77
CA GLY A 148 -18.12 9.49 4.58
C GLY A 148 -17.14 9.02 5.66
N ARG A 149 -16.90 7.69 5.79
CA ARG A 149 -15.97 7.08 6.75
C ARG A 149 -14.72 6.53 6.08
N ILE A 150 -14.86 6.00 4.88
CA ILE A 150 -13.74 5.66 3.98
C ILE A 150 -13.45 6.89 3.13
N GLY A 151 -12.20 7.36 3.17
CA GLY A 151 -11.77 8.58 2.47
C GLY A 151 -11.49 8.37 0.99
N GLY A 152 -11.17 7.16 0.56
CA GLY A 152 -10.89 6.84 -0.85
C GLY A 152 -10.96 5.35 -1.15
N TRP A 153 -11.33 5.01 -2.38
CA TRP A 153 -11.51 3.64 -2.86
C TRP A 153 -10.61 3.32 -4.05
N ASP A 154 -9.92 2.19 -3.99
CA ASP A 154 -9.42 1.52 -5.19
C ASP A 154 -10.64 0.90 -5.89
N VAL A 155 -11.20 1.65 -6.85
CA VAL A 155 -12.47 1.28 -7.52
C VAL A 155 -12.25 0.10 -8.46
N VAL A 156 -11.21 0.19 -9.30
CA VAL A 156 -10.79 -0.90 -10.18
C VAL A 156 -9.31 -1.17 -9.98
N ASN A 157 -8.99 -2.44 -9.73
CA ASN A 157 -7.64 -2.92 -9.52
C ASN A 157 -7.20 -3.84 -10.66
N GLU A 158 -6.00 -3.58 -11.23
CA GLU A 158 -5.26 -4.45 -12.15
C GLU A 158 -6.01 -4.84 -13.43
N ALA A 159 -6.65 -3.88 -14.10
CA ALA A 159 -7.37 -4.13 -15.35
C ALA A 159 -6.45 -4.21 -16.59
N LEU A 160 -5.15 -3.92 -16.45
CA LEU A 160 -4.22 -3.85 -17.57
C LEU A 160 -3.17 -4.97 -17.57
N ASN A 161 -2.76 -5.38 -18.76
CA ASN A 161 -1.53 -6.13 -18.99
C ASN A 161 -0.32 -5.19 -18.97
N ASP A 162 0.89 -5.73 -18.91
CA ASP A 162 2.12 -4.93 -18.84
C ASP A 162 2.41 -4.13 -20.13
N ASP A 163 1.85 -4.57 -21.27
CA ASP A 163 1.88 -3.83 -22.54
C ASP A 163 0.83 -2.70 -22.64
N GLY A 164 0.06 -2.49 -21.56
CA GLY A 164 -0.98 -1.47 -21.49
C GLY A 164 -2.29 -1.84 -22.18
N THR A 165 -2.44 -3.03 -22.73
CA THR A 165 -3.72 -3.54 -23.23
C THR A 165 -4.63 -3.94 -22.08
N MET A 166 -5.95 -4.01 -22.32
CA MET A 166 -6.89 -4.50 -21.33
C MET A 166 -6.64 -5.99 -21.03
N ARG A 167 -6.62 -6.33 -19.74
CA ARG A 167 -6.58 -7.73 -19.30
C ARG A 167 -7.83 -8.46 -19.74
N ASN A 168 -7.66 -9.65 -20.34
CA ASN A 168 -8.77 -10.52 -20.72
C ASN A 168 -9.42 -11.17 -19.48
N SER A 169 -9.85 -10.34 -18.53
CA SER A 169 -10.61 -10.77 -17.35
C SER A 169 -12.05 -11.12 -17.71
N ARG A 170 -12.77 -11.83 -16.82
CA ARG A 170 -14.20 -12.10 -17.03
C ARG A 170 -15.03 -10.82 -17.09
N TYR A 171 -14.67 -9.77 -16.35
CA TYR A 171 -15.29 -8.45 -16.49
C TYR A 171 -15.15 -7.93 -17.91
N TYR A 172 -13.95 -7.99 -18.48
CA TYR A 172 -13.69 -7.54 -19.84
C TYR A 172 -14.36 -8.42 -20.90
N GLN A 173 -14.36 -9.74 -20.73
CA GLN A 173 -15.02 -10.67 -21.64
C GLN A 173 -16.53 -10.42 -21.74
N ILE A 174 -17.18 -10.06 -20.63
CA ILE A 174 -18.63 -9.83 -20.59
C ILE A 174 -18.96 -8.40 -21.04
N ALA A 175 -18.20 -7.38 -20.62
CA ALA A 175 -18.63 -5.98 -20.73
C ALA A 175 -17.66 -5.05 -21.49
N GLY A 176 -16.49 -5.55 -21.97
CA GLY A 176 -15.47 -4.69 -22.55
C GLY A 176 -15.00 -3.63 -21.55
N ASP A 177 -14.50 -2.50 -22.02
CA ASP A 177 -14.03 -1.39 -21.18
C ASP A 177 -15.12 -0.75 -20.30
N GLU A 178 -16.38 -0.95 -20.65
CA GLU A 178 -17.52 -0.32 -19.99
C GLU A 178 -17.68 -0.75 -18.53
N PHE A 179 -17.16 -1.93 -18.13
CA PHE A 179 -17.20 -2.32 -16.72
C PHE A 179 -16.44 -1.34 -15.82
N ILE A 180 -15.37 -0.70 -16.32
CA ILE A 180 -14.61 0.32 -15.56
C ILE A 180 -15.48 1.57 -15.37
N VAL A 181 -16.14 2.01 -16.45
CA VAL A 181 -17.04 3.17 -16.42
C VAL A 181 -18.14 2.94 -15.38
N LYS A 182 -18.79 1.77 -15.41
CA LYS A 182 -19.86 1.41 -14.46
C LYS A 182 -19.36 1.29 -13.03
N ALA A 183 -18.16 0.74 -12.80
CA ALA A 183 -17.60 0.68 -11.46
C ALA A 183 -17.40 2.07 -10.84
N PHE A 184 -16.85 3.03 -11.61
CA PHE A 184 -16.65 4.40 -11.15
C PHE A 184 -17.98 5.16 -10.98
N GLU A 185 -18.94 4.96 -11.87
CA GLU A 185 -20.29 5.51 -11.76
C GLU A 185 -20.97 5.09 -10.44
N TYR A 186 -20.96 3.77 -10.15
CA TYR A 186 -21.58 3.23 -8.94
C TYR A 186 -20.83 3.64 -7.67
N ALA A 187 -19.50 3.67 -7.70
CA ALA A 187 -18.69 4.10 -6.55
C ALA A 187 -18.95 5.59 -6.22
N HIS A 188 -19.01 6.45 -7.25
CA HIS A 188 -19.35 7.86 -7.05
C HIS A 188 -20.77 8.05 -6.51
N ALA A 189 -21.74 7.30 -7.01
CA ALA A 189 -23.12 7.34 -6.52
C ALA A 189 -23.23 6.88 -5.06
N ALA A 190 -22.49 5.84 -4.67
CA ALA A 190 -22.48 5.32 -3.32
C ALA A 190 -21.88 6.31 -2.31
N ASP A 191 -20.71 6.89 -2.63
CA ASP A 191 -20.08 7.94 -1.82
C ASP A 191 -19.47 9.05 -2.70
N PRO A 192 -20.21 10.14 -2.93
CA PRO A 192 -19.72 11.25 -3.77
C PRO A 192 -18.51 12.01 -3.21
N LYS A 193 -18.17 11.81 -1.92
CA LYS A 193 -17.07 12.51 -1.26
C LYS A 193 -15.77 11.72 -1.23
N ALA A 194 -15.85 10.39 -1.30
CA ALA A 194 -14.66 9.54 -1.32
C ALA A 194 -13.83 9.80 -2.57
N GLU A 195 -12.50 9.78 -2.44
CA GLU A 195 -11.61 9.81 -3.58
C GLU A 195 -11.69 8.47 -4.33
N LEU A 196 -11.60 8.48 -5.66
CA LEU A 196 -11.75 7.32 -6.53
C LEU A 196 -10.47 7.06 -7.30
N TYR A 197 -9.93 5.83 -7.22
CA TYR A 197 -8.64 5.46 -7.80
C TYR A 197 -8.76 4.29 -8.77
N TYR A 198 -7.94 4.34 -9.82
CA TYR A 198 -7.52 3.17 -10.57
C TYR A 198 -6.18 2.71 -10.02
N ASN A 199 -6.00 1.44 -9.64
CA ASN A 199 -4.78 0.91 -9.03
C ASN A 199 -4.19 -0.23 -9.86
N ASP A 200 -2.84 -0.24 -10.05
CA ASP A 200 -2.19 -1.32 -10.79
C ASP A 200 -0.71 -1.49 -10.39
N TYR A 201 -0.19 -2.70 -10.62
CA TYR A 201 1.23 -3.03 -10.46
C TYR A 201 2.05 -2.66 -11.71
N ASN A 202 3.38 -2.73 -11.61
CA ASN A 202 4.31 -2.43 -12.71
C ASN A 202 4.09 -1.07 -13.40
N MET A 203 3.51 -0.10 -12.68
CA MET A 203 3.22 1.25 -13.17
C MET A 203 4.48 2.12 -13.38
N TYR A 204 5.64 1.50 -13.48
CA TYR A 204 6.87 2.09 -14.00
C TYR A 204 7.09 1.77 -15.49
N MET A 205 6.33 0.84 -16.06
CA MET A 205 6.41 0.45 -17.47
C MET A 205 5.65 1.45 -18.32
N PRO A 206 6.30 2.08 -19.34
CA PRO A 206 5.70 3.19 -20.08
C PRO A 206 4.37 2.84 -20.76
N GLU A 207 4.25 1.64 -21.36
CA GLU A 207 3.04 1.24 -22.06
C GLU A 207 1.88 1.02 -21.08
N LYS A 208 2.15 0.44 -19.92
CA LYS A 208 1.15 0.26 -18.87
C LYS A 208 0.65 1.60 -18.31
N VAL A 209 1.55 2.56 -18.10
CA VAL A 209 1.18 3.94 -17.72
C VAL A 209 0.31 4.60 -18.77
N LYS A 210 0.63 4.43 -20.08
CA LYS A 210 -0.24 4.93 -21.15
C LYS A 210 -1.62 4.28 -21.12
N GLY A 211 -1.69 2.97 -20.83
CA GLY A 211 -2.94 2.26 -20.62
C GLY A 211 -3.79 2.87 -19.50
N ALA A 212 -3.17 3.12 -18.34
CA ALA A 212 -3.86 3.75 -17.21
C ALA A 212 -4.32 5.18 -17.50
N VAL A 213 -3.51 5.96 -18.23
CA VAL A 213 -3.92 7.31 -18.70
C VAL A 213 -5.11 7.23 -19.66
N ARG A 214 -5.19 6.19 -20.54
CA ARG A 214 -6.39 5.97 -21.37
C ARG A 214 -7.64 5.73 -20.52
N ILE A 215 -7.53 4.94 -19.44
CA ILE A 215 -8.65 4.74 -18.50
C ILE A 215 -9.09 6.08 -17.89
N VAL A 216 -8.15 6.92 -17.44
CA VAL A 216 -8.47 8.25 -16.90
C VAL A 216 -9.18 9.11 -17.95
N ASN A 217 -8.71 9.12 -19.20
CA ASN A 217 -9.33 9.91 -20.27
C ASN A 217 -10.74 9.39 -20.58
N LEU A 218 -10.92 8.07 -20.67
CA LEU A 218 -12.24 7.44 -20.87
C LEU A 218 -13.23 7.86 -19.76
N LEU A 219 -12.81 7.84 -18.49
CA LEU A 219 -13.66 8.25 -17.38
C LEU A 219 -14.03 9.74 -17.49
N LYS A 220 -13.06 10.60 -17.80
CA LYS A 220 -13.29 12.05 -17.99
C LYS A 220 -14.22 12.36 -19.16
N GLU A 221 -14.08 11.66 -20.30
CA GLU A 221 -14.97 11.77 -21.46
C GLU A 221 -16.43 11.40 -21.12
N LYS A 222 -16.62 10.49 -20.15
CA LYS A 222 -17.93 10.13 -19.60
C LYS A 222 -18.41 11.07 -18.49
N GLY A 223 -17.67 12.14 -18.17
CA GLY A 223 -17.99 13.06 -17.08
C GLY A 223 -17.82 12.47 -15.69
N LEU A 224 -17.07 11.38 -15.55
CA LEU A 224 -16.87 10.69 -14.27
C LEU A 224 -15.62 11.20 -13.55
N ARG A 225 -15.70 11.19 -12.24
CA ARG A 225 -14.60 11.55 -11.35
C ARG A 225 -13.59 10.43 -11.25
N VAL A 226 -12.32 10.79 -11.36
CA VAL A 226 -11.15 9.97 -11.02
C VAL A 226 -10.11 10.89 -10.40
N ASP A 227 -9.66 10.59 -9.18
CA ASP A 227 -8.80 11.49 -8.39
C ASP A 227 -7.32 11.13 -8.51
N ALA A 228 -7.00 9.84 -8.62
CA ALA A 228 -5.62 9.39 -8.75
C ALA A 228 -5.49 8.07 -9.52
N ILE A 229 -4.27 7.84 -10.00
CA ILE A 229 -3.77 6.52 -10.38
C ILE A 229 -2.89 6.01 -9.23
N GLY A 230 -3.18 4.78 -8.78
CA GLY A 230 -2.37 4.03 -7.86
C GLY A 230 -1.22 3.31 -8.58
N MET A 231 -0.01 3.56 -8.11
CA MET A 231 1.17 2.77 -8.43
C MET A 231 1.43 1.85 -7.24
N GLN A 232 1.20 0.53 -7.37
CA GLN A 232 1.35 -0.39 -6.23
C GLN A 232 2.72 -0.26 -5.58
N GLY A 233 3.80 -0.29 -6.35
CA GLY A 233 5.14 -0.08 -5.79
C GLY A 233 5.79 -1.34 -5.22
N HIS A 234 5.44 -2.53 -5.73
CA HIS A 234 6.11 -3.80 -5.43
C HIS A 234 7.44 -3.86 -6.16
N TRP A 235 8.47 -3.30 -5.56
CA TRP A 235 9.77 -3.10 -6.19
C TRP A 235 10.86 -4.00 -5.63
N HIS A 236 12.07 -3.83 -6.17
CA HIS A 236 13.29 -4.49 -5.74
C HIS A 236 14.41 -3.46 -5.53
N LEU A 237 15.53 -3.89 -4.93
CA LEU A 237 16.67 -3.02 -4.66
C LEU A 237 17.13 -2.24 -5.90
N ASN A 238 17.17 -2.90 -7.06
CA ASN A 238 17.73 -2.34 -8.29
C ASN A 238 16.68 -2.03 -9.38
N ARG A 239 15.40 -2.33 -9.14
CA ARG A 239 14.32 -2.13 -10.14
C ARG A 239 13.02 -1.73 -9.46
N PRO A 240 12.24 -0.85 -10.14
CA PRO A 240 12.60 -0.04 -11.31
C PRO A 240 13.70 0.99 -11.01
N SER A 241 14.28 1.63 -12.02
CA SER A 241 15.17 2.78 -11.80
C SER A 241 14.38 4.00 -11.27
N LEU A 242 15.09 4.97 -10.68
CA LEU A 242 14.44 6.20 -10.21
C LEU A 242 13.88 7.02 -11.38
N GLU A 243 14.55 7.01 -12.53
CA GLU A 243 14.10 7.68 -13.75
C GLU A 243 12.80 7.07 -14.28
N GLU A 244 12.65 5.74 -14.26
CA GLU A 244 11.40 5.07 -14.66
C GLU A 244 10.25 5.47 -13.74
N ILE A 245 10.47 5.50 -12.41
CA ILE A 245 9.48 5.95 -11.43
C ILE A 245 9.10 7.41 -11.68
N GLU A 246 10.10 8.29 -11.84
CA GLU A 246 9.88 9.72 -12.06
C GLU A 246 9.08 9.98 -13.33
N LYS A 247 9.47 9.34 -14.44
CA LYS A 247 8.78 9.46 -15.72
C LYS A 247 7.30 9.06 -15.59
N SER A 248 7.01 8.01 -14.84
CA SER A 248 5.63 7.56 -14.60
C SER A 248 4.84 8.58 -13.78
N ILE A 249 5.41 9.08 -12.68
CA ILE A 249 4.79 10.14 -11.87
C ILE A 249 4.44 11.36 -12.72
N LEU A 250 5.38 11.81 -13.55
CA LEU A 250 5.18 12.97 -14.42
C LEU A 250 4.13 12.70 -15.50
N THR A 251 4.12 11.51 -16.10
CA THR A 251 3.15 11.12 -17.14
C THR A 251 1.74 11.07 -16.59
N ILE A 252 1.54 10.44 -15.42
CA ILE A 252 0.24 10.37 -14.74
C ILE A 252 -0.24 11.77 -14.35
N SER A 253 0.64 12.58 -13.78
CA SER A 253 0.28 13.93 -13.35
C SER A 253 -0.15 14.84 -14.53
N LYS A 254 0.44 14.65 -15.73
CA LYS A 254 0.00 15.36 -16.95
C LYS A 254 -1.43 15.02 -17.38
N ALA A 255 -1.93 13.85 -17.01
CA ALA A 255 -3.33 13.49 -17.23
C ALA A 255 -4.30 14.22 -16.26
N GLY A 256 -3.78 15.08 -15.37
CA GLY A 256 -4.57 15.91 -14.46
C GLY A 256 -5.18 15.14 -13.29
N VAL A 257 -4.48 14.08 -12.81
CA VAL A 257 -4.81 13.31 -11.62
C VAL A 257 -3.58 13.17 -10.72
N LYS A 258 -3.79 12.88 -9.43
CA LYS A 258 -2.69 12.60 -8.50
C LYS A 258 -2.10 11.21 -8.74
N VAL A 259 -0.91 11.01 -8.19
CA VAL A 259 -0.31 9.70 -8.01
C VAL A 259 -0.46 9.30 -6.55
N VAL A 260 -0.84 8.07 -6.29
CA VAL A 260 -0.75 7.47 -4.95
C VAL A 260 0.09 6.19 -5.05
N ILE A 261 1.05 6.05 -4.15
CA ILE A 261 1.81 4.80 -4.01
C ILE A 261 1.05 3.95 -3.02
N THR A 262 0.49 2.84 -3.50
CA THR A 262 -0.58 2.14 -2.78
C THR A 262 -0.10 0.94 -1.98
N GLU A 263 1.02 0.32 -2.38
CA GLU A 263 1.42 -1.00 -1.88
C GLU A 263 2.96 -1.16 -1.80
N LEU A 264 3.65 -0.08 -1.39
CA LEU A 264 5.12 -0.02 -1.42
C LEU A 264 5.76 -1.11 -0.57
N ASP A 265 6.52 -1.94 -1.21
CA ASP A 265 7.51 -2.84 -0.62
C ASP A 265 8.75 -2.95 -1.52
N VAL A 266 9.93 -3.16 -0.92
CA VAL A 266 11.19 -3.29 -1.66
C VAL A 266 11.83 -4.63 -1.31
N SER A 267 11.56 -5.66 -2.11
CA SER A 267 12.15 -6.99 -1.90
C SER A 267 13.67 -6.94 -2.02
N VAL A 268 14.33 -7.61 -1.10
CA VAL A 268 15.80 -7.80 -1.09
C VAL A 268 16.20 -9.15 -1.69
N LEU A 269 15.21 -10.01 -1.96
CA LEU A 269 15.44 -11.34 -2.48
C LEU A 269 15.48 -11.36 -4.01
N PRO A 270 16.20 -12.31 -4.60
CA PRO A 270 16.14 -12.56 -6.04
C PRO A 270 14.71 -12.88 -6.49
N ASN A 271 14.31 -12.38 -7.64
CA ASN A 271 13.08 -12.78 -8.28
C ASN A 271 13.41 -13.78 -9.41
N PRO A 272 13.10 -15.07 -9.23
CA PRO A 272 13.47 -16.09 -10.21
C PRO A 272 12.61 -16.04 -11.47
N GLN A 273 11.47 -15.37 -11.41
CA GLN A 273 10.51 -15.33 -12.52
C GLN A 273 10.28 -13.89 -12.98
N ARG A 274 10.41 -13.71 -14.30
CA ARG A 274 9.66 -12.70 -15.04
C ARG A 274 8.22 -13.19 -15.21
N ASN A 275 7.55 -13.53 -14.10
CA ASN A 275 6.14 -13.88 -14.20
C ASN A 275 5.36 -12.59 -14.45
N THR A 276 4.84 -12.45 -15.65
CA THR A 276 3.98 -11.34 -16.06
C THR A 276 2.51 -11.58 -15.68
N SER A 277 2.19 -12.76 -15.12
CA SER A 277 0.84 -13.06 -14.65
C SER A 277 0.62 -12.38 -13.28
N ALA A 278 -0.49 -11.67 -13.14
CA ALA A 278 -0.94 -11.13 -11.85
C ALA A 278 -1.60 -12.21 -10.97
N ASN A 279 -1.43 -13.47 -11.31
CA ASN A 279 -2.02 -14.56 -10.54
C ASN A 279 -1.13 -14.92 -9.35
N ILE A 280 -1.52 -14.48 -8.16
CA ILE A 280 -0.82 -14.74 -6.91
C ILE A 280 -0.82 -16.23 -6.48
N THR A 281 -1.58 -17.08 -7.18
CA THR A 281 -1.57 -18.54 -6.95
C THR A 281 -0.47 -19.25 -7.73
N ASP A 282 0.16 -18.60 -8.70
CA ASP A 282 1.27 -19.12 -9.49
C ASP A 282 2.57 -19.03 -8.70
N VAL A 283 2.75 -19.97 -7.78
CA VAL A 283 3.94 -20.04 -6.91
C VAL A 283 4.95 -21.07 -7.44
N THR A 284 6.23 -20.72 -7.32
CA THR A 284 7.35 -21.63 -7.60
C THR A 284 7.77 -22.40 -6.36
N GLN A 285 8.58 -23.44 -6.55
CA GLN A 285 9.23 -24.13 -5.45
C GLN A 285 10.29 -23.19 -4.83
N ASN A 286 10.36 -23.15 -3.49
CA ASN A 286 11.37 -22.39 -2.78
C ASN A 286 12.74 -23.09 -2.89
N SER A 287 13.82 -22.31 -3.00
CA SER A 287 15.19 -22.81 -3.04
C SER A 287 16.16 -21.80 -2.38
N VAL A 288 17.38 -22.23 -2.11
CA VAL A 288 18.42 -21.37 -1.49
C VAL A 288 18.74 -20.17 -2.39
N GLU A 289 18.73 -20.34 -3.71
CA GLU A 289 19.06 -19.29 -4.67
C GLU A 289 18.06 -18.14 -4.62
N ILE A 290 16.78 -18.43 -4.32
CA ILE A 290 15.71 -17.41 -4.25
C ILE A 290 15.35 -17.02 -2.82
N ASN A 291 15.98 -17.66 -1.82
CA ASN A 291 15.75 -17.37 -0.40
C ASN A 291 17.07 -17.44 0.42
N PRO A 292 18.08 -16.62 0.07
CA PRO A 292 19.42 -16.72 0.65
C PRO A 292 19.54 -16.25 2.11
N TYR A 293 18.55 -15.52 2.65
CA TYR A 293 18.65 -14.82 3.94
C TYR A 293 17.77 -15.43 5.04
N THR A 294 17.67 -16.74 5.13
CA THR A 294 16.82 -17.44 6.11
C THR A 294 17.24 -17.19 7.57
N ASN A 295 18.53 -16.93 7.80
CA ASN A 295 19.12 -16.74 9.13
C ASN A 295 19.32 -15.27 9.52
N GLY A 296 18.69 -14.33 8.80
CA GLY A 296 18.81 -12.90 9.03
C GLY A 296 19.37 -12.15 7.82
N LEU A 297 19.10 -10.86 7.77
CA LEU A 297 19.52 -10.00 6.66
C LEU A 297 20.94 -9.47 6.93
N PRO A 298 21.93 -9.69 6.04
CA PRO A 298 23.28 -9.14 6.19
C PRO A 298 23.26 -7.60 6.27
N ASP A 299 24.16 -7.02 7.04
CA ASP A 299 24.24 -5.55 7.22
C ASP A 299 24.42 -4.80 5.90
N SER A 300 25.22 -5.32 4.97
CA SER A 300 25.40 -4.73 3.65
C SER A 300 24.09 -4.66 2.83
N VAL A 301 23.22 -5.65 2.97
CA VAL A 301 21.90 -5.66 2.32
C VAL A 301 20.92 -4.74 3.04
N GLN A 302 21.00 -4.63 4.37
CA GLN A 302 20.25 -3.61 5.13
C GLN A 302 20.63 -2.20 4.71
N ASP A 303 21.92 -1.94 4.51
CA ASP A 303 22.41 -0.63 4.02
C ASP A 303 21.96 -0.35 2.60
N ALA A 304 21.96 -1.35 1.72
CA ALA A 304 21.45 -1.23 0.36
C ALA A 304 19.94 -0.91 0.37
N LEU A 305 19.16 -1.59 1.21
CA LEU A 305 17.73 -1.32 1.38
C LEU A 305 17.46 0.08 1.91
N ALA A 306 18.24 0.52 2.91
CA ALA A 306 18.13 1.87 3.47
C ALA A 306 18.44 2.94 2.42
N LYS A 307 19.52 2.76 1.64
CA LYS A 307 19.89 3.65 0.52
C LYS A 307 18.79 3.70 -0.54
N ARG A 308 18.20 2.56 -0.88
CA ARG A 308 17.11 2.46 -1.87
C ARG A 308 15.87 3.22 -1.41
N TYR A 309 15.40 3.00 -0.18
CA TYR A 309 14.26 3.71 0.39
C TYR A 309 14.52 5.22 0.49
N LYS A 310 15.71 5.63 0.91
CA LYS A 310 16.09 7.06 0.95
C LYS A 310 15.93 7.71 -0.42
N ALA A 311 16.52 7.11 -1.45
CA ALA A 311 16.46 7.64 -2.82
C ALA A 311 15.02 7.71 -3.37
N ILE A 312 14.19 6.69 -3.10
CA ILE A 312 12.77 6.69 -3.46
C ILE A 312 12.03 7.84 -2.76
N PHE A 313 12.24 8.05 -1.46
CA PHE A 313 11.55 9.10 -0.71
C PHE A 313 12.08 10.52 -1.04
N GLU A 314 13.34 10.67 -1.40
CA GLU A 314 13.87 11.93 -1.97
C GLU A 314 13.16 12.26 -3.28
N LEU A 315 12.96 11.28 -4.16
CA LEU A 315 12.20 11.44 -5.39
C LEU A 315 10.73 11.81 -5.10
N PHE A 316 10.08 11.13 -4.17
CA PHE A 316 8.69 11.44 -3.80
C PHE A 316 8.56 12.85 -3.22
N LYS A 317 9.52 13.29 -2.40
CA LYS A 317 9.55 14.67 -1.90
C LYS A 317 9.76 15.72 -3.00
N LYS A 318 10.59 15.42 -3.99
CA LYS A 318 10.77 16.27 -5.16
C LYS A 318 9.43 16.52 -5.88
N HIS A 319 8.53 15.53 -5.89
CA HIS A 319 7.24 15.57 -6.55
C HIS A 319 6.04 15.56 -5.59
N LYS A 320 6.22 16.08 -4.35
CA LYS A 320 5.18 16.07 -3.32
C LYS A 320 3.86 16.75 -3.72
N ASP A 321 3.90 17.68 -4.66
CA ASP A 321 2.73 18.35 -5.23
C ASP A 321 1.87 17.42 -6.10
N LYS A 322 2.47 16.32 -6.61
CA LYS A 322 1.82 15.32 -7.47
C LYS A 322 1.41 14.05 -6.71
N ILE A 323 2.02 13.80 -5.56
CA ILE A 323 1.80 12.58 -4.77
C ILE A 323 0.85 12.86 -3.63
N GLY A 324 -0.24 12.10 -3.53
CA GLY A 324 -1.23 12.23 -2.46
C GLY A 324 -0.91 11.37 -1.23
N ARG A 325 -0.38 10.16 -1.45
CA ARG A 325 -0.17 9.16 -0.41
C ARG A 325 0.94 8.19 -0.79
N VAL A 326 1.65 7.67 0.23
CA VAL A 326 2.58 6.55 0.12
C VAL A 326 2.22 5.51 1.19
N THR A 327 1.80 4.32 0.79
CA THR A 327 1.35 3.23 1.66
C THR A 327 2.32 2.06 1.55
N PHE A 328 2.89 1.61 2.67
CA PHE A 328 3.65 0.38 2.75
C PHE A 328 2.71 -0.82 2.74
N TRP A 329 3.03 -1.90 2.00
CA TRP A 329 2.17 -3.07 1.94
C TRP A 329 2.46 -4.04 3.08
N GLY A 330 2.16 -3.57 4.28
CA GLY A 330 2.33 -4.26 5.55
C GLY A 330 2.95 -3.37 6.61
N VAL A 331 2.87 -3.80 7.87
CA VAL A 331 3.43 -3.06 9.02
C VAL A 331 4.86 -3.51 9.31
N GLN A 332 5.18 -4.80 9.17
CA GLN A 332 6.48 -5.38 9.49
C GLN A 332 6.80 -6.61 8.60
N ASP A 333 8.09 -6.94 8.46
CA ASP A 333 8.60 -7.94 7.53
C ASP A 333 7.95 -9.33 7.66
N GLY A 334 7.61 -9.77 8.87
CA GLY A 334 7.06 -11.11 9.10
C GLY A 334 5.67 -11.33 8.52
N ASN A 335 4.90 -10.25 8.36
CA ASN A 335 3.55 -10.28 7.80
C ASN A 335 3.52 -9.93 6.30
N SER A 336 4.68 -9.70 5.66
CA SER A 336 4.72 -9.39 4.24
C SER A 336 4.28 -10.58 3.38
N TRP A 337 3.43 -10.31 2.38
CA TRP A 337 3.02 -11.29 1.39
C TRP A 337 4.20 -11.87 0.59
N LYS A 338 5.31 -11.12 0.48
CA LYS A 338 6.56 -11.53 -0.16
C LYS A 338 7.19 -12.77 0.49
N ASN A 339 6.81 -13.10 1.71
CA ASN A 339 7.23 -14.36 2.35
C ASN A 339 6.57 -15.60 1.70
N ASN A 340 5.51 -15.42 0.91
CA ASN A 340 4.76 -16.50 0.28
C ASN A 340 4.67 -16.37 -1.25
N PHE A 341 5.20 -15.30 -1.82
CA PHE A 341 5.22 -15.07 -3.28
C PHE A 341 6.59 -14.50 -3.71
N PRO A 342 7.17 -14.94 -4.82
CA PRO A 342 6.69 -15.94 -5.78
C PRO A 342 6.87 -17.41 -5.34
N ALA A 343 7.37 -17.67 -4.14
CA ALA A 343 7.48 -19.00 -3.57
C ALA A 343 7.08 -18.98 -2.10
N ARG A 344 6.41 -20.03 -1.62
CA ARG A 344 5.98 -20.12 -0.22
C ARG A 344 7.18 -20.40 0.71
N GLY A 345 7.13 -19.84 1.92
CA GLY A 345 8.14 -20.04 2.95
C GLY A 345 9.45 -19.29 2.70
N ARG A 346 9.43 -18.23 1.92
CA ARG A 346 10.57 -17.30 1.80
C ARG A 346 10.69 -16.44 3.06
N THR A 347 11.88 -15.89 3.25
CA THR A 347 12.17 -14.96 4.35
C THR A 347 12.61 -13.62 3.75
N ASP A 348 11.65 -12.81 3.29
CA ASP A 348 11.92 -11.49 2.73
C ASP A 348 11.92 -10.41 3.83
N TYR A 349 12.55 -9.27 3.53
CA TYR A 349 12.72 -8.14 4.46
C TYR A 349 12.34 -6.81 3.78
N PRO A 350 11.16 -6.71 3.14
CA PRO A 350 10.86 -5.62 2.22
C PRO A 350 10.38 -4.33 2.89
N LEU A 351 10.05 -4.37 4.19
CA LEU A 351 9.42 -3.27 4.90
C LEU A 351 10.43 -2.50 5.78
N ILE A 352 9.93 -1.49 6.46
CA ILE A 352 10.75 -0.56 7.27
C ILE A 352 10.80 -0.92 8.75
N PHE A 353 9.96 -1.85 9.20
CA PHE A 353 10.02 -2.47 10.52
C PHE A 353 10.34 -3.96 10.37
N ASP A 354 11.18 -4.46 11.26
CA ASP A 354 11.57 -5.86 11.30
C ASP A 354 10.48 -6.76 11.92
N ARG A 355 10.74 -8.07 11.96
CA ARG A 355 9.82 -9.07 12.55
C ARG A 355 9.58 -8.90 14.05
N ALA A 356 10.45 -8.16 14.75
CA ALA A 356 10.29 -7.77 16.15
C ALA A 356 9.65 -6.36 16.32
N TYR A 357 9.11 -5.81 15.22
CA TYR A 357 8.51 -4.46 15.18
C TYR A 357 9.50 -3.32 15.47
N GLN A 358 10.81 -3.58 15.36
CA GLN A 358 11.83 -2.55 15.55
C GLN A 358 12.08 -1.81 14.22
N PRO A 359 12.31 -0.49 14.27
CA PRO A 359 12.62 0.28 13.06
C PRO A 359 13.98 -0.14 12.48
N LYS A 360 14.01 -0.45 11.19
CA LYS A 360 15.21 -0.81 10.43
C LYS A 360 16.01 0.43 10.00
N LYS A 361 17.23 0.24 9.51
CA LYS A 361 18.05 1.31 8.92
C LYS A 361 17.26 2.11 7.86
N ALA A 362 16.37 1.44 7.08
CA ALA A 362 15.51 2.06 6.08
C ALA A 362 14.52 3.08 6.68
N TYR A 363 13.95 2.81 7.85
CA TYR A 363 13.07 3.75 8.55
C TYR A 363 13.79 5.08 8.85
N TYR A 364 15.01 5.01 9.39
CA TYR A 364 15.78 6.20 9.71
C TYR A 364 16.23 6.95 8.46
N ALA A 365 16.62 6.22 7.42
CA ALA A 365 17.01 6.80 6.13
C ALA A 365 15.85 7.58 5.46
N ILE A 366 14.62 7.11 5.59
CA ILE A 366 13.41 7.84 5.15
C ILE A 366 13.25 9.14 5.97
N LEU A 367 13.38 9.09 7.28
CA LEU A 367 13.26 10.28 8.14
C LEU A 367 14.34 11.33 7.87
N GLU A 368 15.53 10.94 7.42
CA GLU A 368 16.58 11.88 7.01
C GLU A 368 16.17 12.73 5.82
N THR A 369 15.30 12.25 4.94
CA THR A 369 14.86 13.01 3.77
C THR A 369 14.04 14.25 4.11
N VAL A 370 13.53 14.39 5.33
CA VAL A 370 12.69 15.53 5.79
C VAL A 370 13.42 16.47 6.75
N LYS A 371 14.67 16.20 7.06
CA LYS A 371 15.55 17.15 7.76
C LYS A 371 16.07 18.16 6.75
#